data_994fa0116cd7bcfae7e7f1cb91d5df5d
#
_entry.id   994fa0116cd7bcfae7e7f1cb91d5df5d
#
_cell.length_a   1.000
_cell.length_b   1.000
_cell.length_c   1.000
_cell.angle_alpha   90.00
_cell.angle_beta   90.00
_cell.angle_gamma   90.00
#
_symmetry.space_group_name_H-M   'P 1'
#
loop_
_entity.id
_entity.type
_entity.pdbx_description
1 polymer ?
#
loop_
_entity_poly.entity_id
_entity_poly.type
_entity_poly.pdbx_seq_one_letter_code
_entity_poly.pdbx_strand_id
1 'polypeptide(L)'
;MADLFDAGGKRIRPALVLLSAGVGRYDLERLTPAAMAVELTHAATLVHDDVIDRAAVRRGRPTVAARLGDEAAIVVGDYYFAKAYEQAAHTDSPEVVAILARTVMDICAGEVRQQAIRYRYSTGVDEYMRRIEAKTATLLSACCEIGALLGGLGGVERSALRAYGRLLGMAFQIADDVLDYTGSEDEIGKPIGHDIAEGFATLPLMLAIEEPSAAGWPRQTLEDGRQLSSEQARELVELVRGSHGPRRAIERARAHAAEARDQLGALPAGAAREALAAVADYVVSRKL
;
A
#
# COMPACT_ATOMS: atom_id res chain seq x y z
N MET A 1 13.13 4.90 -18.57
CA MET A 1 12.16 3.85 -18.16
C MET A 1 12.79 2.75 -17.29
N ALA A 2 14.00 2.27 -17.57
CA ALA A 2 14.68 1.29 -16.71
C ALA A 2 14.90 1.78 -15.26
N ASP A 3 15.20 3.05 -15.07
CA ASP A 3 15.53 3.67 -13.78
C ASP A 3 14.51 3.41 -12.65
N LEU A 4 13.20 3.30 -12.97
CA LEU A 4 12.16 3.08 -11.96
C LEU A 4 12.22 1.65 -11.39
N PHE A 5 12.57 0.67 -12.23
CA PHE A 5 12.70 -0.73 -11.81
C PHE A 5 14.06 -1.00 -11.14
N ASP A 6 15.09 -0.24 -11.52
CA ASP A 6 16.46 -0.35 -10.97
C ASP A 6 16.61 0.38 -9.61
N ALA A 7 15.64 1.22 -9.22
CA ALA A 7 15.65 1.95 -7.95
C ALA A 7 15.45 1.06 -6.70
N GLY A 8 15.47 -0.26 -6.87
CA GLY A 8 15.26 -1.22 -5.78
C GLY A 8 13.78 -1.39 -5.43
N GLY A 9 13.51 -2.34 -4.55
CA GLY A 9 12.16 -2.65 -4.06
C GLY A 9 12.08 -4.11 -3.64
N LYS A 10 11.26 -4.41 -2.65
CA LYS A 10 11.14 -5.77 -2.09
C LYS A 10 10.38 -6.74 -2.99
N ARG A 11 9.84 -6.26 -4.13
CA ARG A 11 9.07 -7.05 -5.11
C ARG A 11 8.00 -7.95 -4.49
N ILE A 12 7.33 -7.46 -3.45
CA ILE A 12 6.30 -8.22 -2.71
C ILE A 12 5.13 -8.60 -3.62
N ARG A 13 4.70 -7.71 -4.54
CA ARG A 13 3.55 -7.94 -5.41
C ARG A 13 3.75 -9.12 -6.36
N PRO A 14 4.79 -9.15 -7.20
CA PRO A 14 5.08 -10.34 -8.00
C PRO A 14 5.33 -11.59 -7.15
N ALA A 15 5.99 -11.47 -5.99
CA ALA A 15 6.19 -12.59 -5.09
C ALA A 15 4.86 -13.18 -4.58
N LEU A 16 3.87 -12.33 -4.25
CA LEU A 16 2.55 -12.80 -3.84
C LEU A 16 1.81 -13.54 -4.96
N VAL A 17 1.92 -13.10 -6.22
CA VAL A 17 1.37 -13.84 -7.36
C VAL A 17 1.98 -15.24 -7.42
N LEU A 18 3.31 -15.33 -7.36
CA LEU A 18 4.04 -16.59 -7.49
C LEU A 18 3.77 -17.54 -6.30
N LEU A 19 3.81 -17.02 -5.08
CA LEU A 19 3.55 -17.81 -3.87
C LEU A 19 2.10 -18.31 -3.81
N SER A 20 1.13 -17.48 -4.17
CA SER A 20 -0.27 -17.89 -4.19
C SER A 20 -0.54 -18.97 -5.24
N ALA A 21 0.07 -18.88 -6.41
CA ALA A 21 0.00 -19.92 -7.42
C ALA A 21 0.71 -21.22 -6.96
N GLY A 22 1.80 -21.10 -6.21
CA GLY A 22 2.56 -22.20 -5.65
C GLY A 22 1.80 -23.09 -4.66
N VAL A 23 0.65 -22.62 -4.15
CA VAL A 23 -0.28 -23.45 -3.35
C VAL A 23 -0.98 -24.52 -4.23
N GLY A 24 -1.19 -24.21 -5.49
CA GLY A 24 -1.77 -25.10 -6.49
C GLY A 24 -0.72 -25.58 -7.49
N ARG A 25 -1.00 -25.38 -8.77
CA ARG A 25 -0.09 -25.75 -9.88
C ARG A 25 0.77 -24.55 -10.27
N TYR A 26 2.09 -24.70 -10.07
CA TYR A 26 3.07 -23.67 -10.43
C TYR A 26 3.52 -23.84 -11.88
N ASP A 27 3.26 -22.80 -12.70
CA ASP A 27 3.70 -22.73 -14.10
C ASP A 27 4.29 -21.34 -14.35
N LEU A 28 5.62 -21.25 -14.38
CA LEU A 28 6.33 -19.99 -14.47
C LEU A 28 6.04 -19.22 -15.77
N GLU A 29 5.83 -19.92 -16.89
CA GLU A 29 5.54 -19.26 -18.18
C GLU A 29 4.22 -18.50 -18.12
N ARG A 30 3.20 -19.09 -17.51
CA ARG A 30 1.89 -18.45 -17.32
C ARG A 30 1.91 -17.38 -16.21
N LEU A 31 2.74 -17.54 -15.19
CA LEU A 31 2.80 -16.67 -14.03
C LEU A 31 3.64 -15.42 -14.29
N THR A 32 4.67 -15.50 -15.15
CA THR A 32 5.54 -14.36 -15.44
C THR A 32 4.77 -13.15 -15.98
N PRO A 33 3.90 -13.27 -16.99
CA PRO A 33 3.09 -12.14 -17.44
C PRO A 33 2.21 -11.52 -16.34
N ALA A 34 1.59 -12.35 -15.49
CA ALA A 34 0.77 -11.87 -14.38
C ALA A 34 1.60 -11.10 -13.34
N ALA A 35 2.77 -11.65 -12.97
CA ALA A 35 3.70 -10.99 -12.04
C ALA A 35 4.22 -9.65 -12.60
N MET A 36 4.47 -9.58 -13.90
CA MET A 36 4.82 -8.35 -14.59
C MET A 36 3.66 -7.35 -14.61
N ALA A 37 2.44 -7.81 -14.88
CA ALA A 37 1.25 -6.96 -14.92
C ALA A 37 1.02 -6.22 -13.60
N VAL A 38 1.07 -6.92 -12.47
CA VAL A 38 0.87 -6.29 -11.15
C VAL A 38 2.00 -5.33 -10.78
N GLU A 39 3.25 -5.62 -11.15
CA GLU A 39 4.38 -4.73 -10.87
C GLU A 39 4.36 -3.49 -11.79
N LEU A 40 3.97 -3.62 -13.05
CA LEU A 40 3.76 -2.51 -13.97
C LEU A 40 2.60 -1.63 -13.52
N THR A 41 1.50 -2.22 -13.05
CA THR A 41 0.39 -1.47 -12.44
C THR A 41 0.88 -0.63 -11.26
N HIS A 42 1.66 -1.24 -10.36
CA HIS A 42 2.25 -0.49 -9.25
C HIS A 42 3.21 0.61 -9.71
N ALA A 43 4.04 0.36 -10.73
CA ALA A 43 4.92 1.37 -11.28
C ALA A 43 4.14 2.55 -11.88
N ALA A 44 3.03 2.28 -12.56
CA ALA A 44 2.14 3.30 -13.09
C ALA A 44 1.55 4.18 -11.98
N THR A 45 1.02 3.56 -10.90
CA THR A 45 0.49 4.33 -9.76
C THR A 45 1.56 5.21 -9.13
N LEU A 46 2.80 4.71 -8.95
CA LEU A 46 3.88 5.51 -8.39
C LEU A 46 4.23 6.72 -9.25
N VAL A 47 4.21 6.59 -10.58
CA VAL A 47 4.49 7.71 -11.49
C VAL A 47 3.39 8.77 -11.40
N HIS A 48 2.11 8.36 -11.33
CA HIS A 48 1.00 9.29 -11.18
C HIS A 48 0.96 9.91 -9.77
N ASP A 49 1.24 9.14 -8.72
CA ASP A 49 1.36 9.64 -7.36
C ASP A 49 2.43 10.74 -7.26
N ASP A 50 3.59 10.56 -7.93
CA ASP A 50 4.66 11.58 -7.96
C ASP A 50 4.21 12.91 -8.55
N VAL A 51 3.28 12.89 -9.53
CA VAL A 51 2.67 14.12 -10.09
C VAL A 51 1.67 14.72 -9.10
N ILE A 52 0.79 13.90 -8.54
CA ILE A 52 -0.26 14.32 -7.60
C ILE A 52 0.35 14.95 -6.34
N ASP A 53 1.40 14.32 -5.80
CA ASP A 53 2.10 14.72 -4.58
C ASP A 53 3.20 15.77 -4.86
N ARG A 54 3.44 16.14 -6.15
CA ARG A 54 4.52 17.03 -6.58
C ARG A 54 5.89 16.61 -6.05
N ALA A 55 6.13 15.31 -6.01
CA ALA A 55 7.33 14.72 -5.46
C ALA A 55 8.53 14.94 -6.42
N ALA A 56 9.57 15.64 -5.95
CA ALA A 56 10.79 15.84 -6.73
C ALA A 56 11.70 14.61 -6.75
N VAL A 57 11.68 13.81 -5.66
CA VAL A 57 12.58 12.67 -5.44
C VAL A 57 11.79 11.46 -4.94
N ARG A 58 12.11 10.28 -5.46
CA ARG A 58 11.61 8.99 -4.98
C ARG A 58 12.77 8.00 -4.86
N ARG A 59 12.95 7.41 -3.68
CA ARG A 59 14.06 6.47 -3.38
C ARG A 59 15.44 7.03 -3.77
N GLY A 60 15.68 8.30 -3.45
CA GLY A 60 16.95 8.98 -3.72
C GLY A 60 17.20 9.34 -5.18
N ARG A 61 16.23 9.16 -6.08
CA ARG A 61 16.33 9.51 -7.51
C ARG A 61 15.28 10.54 -7.90
N PRO A 62 15.57 11.45 -8.83
CA PRO A 62 14.57 12.36 -9.37
C PRO A 62 13.40 11.59 -9.97
N THR A 63 12.16 12.04 -9.70
CA THR A 63 10.93 11.47 -10.28
C THR A 63 10.85 11.72 -11.78
N VAL A 64 9.93 11.03 -12.47
CA VAL A 64 9.66 11.27 -13.90
C VAL A 64 9.16 12.70 -14.09
N ALA A 65 8.27 13.17 -13.21
CA ALA A 65 7.74 14.54 -13.22
C ALA A 65 8.85 15.58 -13.04
N ALA A 66 9.78 15.39 -12.12
CA ALA A 66 10.91 16.30 -11.91
C ALA A 66 11.88 16.36 -13.11
N ARG A 67 11.99 15.28 -13.88
CA ARG A 67 12.91 15.19 -15.05
C ARG A 67 12.30 15.65 -16.34
N LEU A 68 11.03 15.36 -16.59
CA LEU A 68 10.38 15.50 -17.89
C LEU A 68 9.15 16.41 -17.85
N GLY A 69 8.72 16.84 -16.66
CA GLY A 69 7.48 17.59 -16.44
C GLY A 69 6.26 16.69 -16.21
N ASP A 70 5.21 17.27 -15.63
CA ASP A 70 3.99 16.56 -15.20
C ASP A 70 3.26 15.92 -16.38
N GLU A 71 3.13 16.63 -17.50
CA GLU A 71 2.45 16.13 -18.71
C GLU A 71 3.10 14.85 -19.25
N ALA A 72 4.43 14.83 -19.32
CA ALA A 72 5.17 13.65 -19.76
C ALA A 72 5.06 12.50 -18.73
N ALA A 73 5.05 12.80 -17.44
CA ALA A 73 4.89 11.81 -16.39
C ALA A 73 3.52 11.12 -16.46
N ILE A 74 2.44 11.88 -16.71
CA ILE A 74 1.09 11.31 -16.90
C ILE A 74 1.12 10.29 -18.06
N VAL A 75 1.67 10.68 -19.22
CA VAL A 75 1.77 9.79 -20.39
C VAL A 75 2.62 8.54 -20.10
N VAL A 76 3.69 8.68 -19.33
CA VAL A 76 4.53 7.54 -18.91
C VAL A 76 3.74 6.58 -18.00
N GLY A 77 2.94 7.10 -17.07
CA GLY A 77 2.06 6.29 -16.22
C GLY A 77 1.01 5.54 -17.05
N ASP A 78 0.37 6.21 -18.01
CA ASP A 78 -0.59 5.60 -18.94
C ASP A 78 0.06 4.49 -19.79
N TYR A 79 1.29 4.71 -20.25
CA TYR A 79 2.05 3.68 -20.96
C TYR A 79 2.30 2.45 -20.09
N TYR A 80 2.64 2.63 -18.80
CA TYR A 80 2.81 1.48 -17.88
C TYR A 80 1.50 0.75 -17.61
N PHE A 81 0.37 1.45 -17.48
CA PHE A 81 -0.94 0.82 -17.39
C PHE A 81 -1.27 0.00 -18.65
N ALA A 82 -1.05 0.58 -19.84
CA ALA A 82 -1.26 -0.15 -21.09
C ALA A 82 -0.39 -1.41 -21.17
N LYS A 83 0.89 -1.31 -20.77
CA LYS A 83 1.80 -2.46 -20.68
C LYS A 83 1.36 -3.49 -19.64
N ALA A 84 0.80 -3.07 -18.52
CA ALA A 84 0.24 -3.98 -17.51
C ALA A 84 -0.92 -4.79 -18.10
N TYR A 85 -1.85 -4.15 -18.81
CA TYR A 85 -2.96 -4.84 -19.47
C TYR A 85 -2.50 -5.77 -20.60
N GLU A 86 -1.50 -5.37 -21.38
CA GLU A 86 -0.89 -6.25 -22.38
C GLU A 86 -0.32 -7.51 -21.72
N GLN A 87 0.41 -7.37 -20.60
CA GLN A 87 0.94 -8.51 -19.85
C GLN A 87 -0.18 -9.36 -19.24
N ALA A 88 -1.23 -8.75 -18.69
CA ALA A 88 -2.39 -9.47 -18.19
C ALA A 88 -3.08 -10.28 -19.30
N ALA A 89 -3.18 -9.75 -20.52
CA ALA A 89 -3.73 -10.48 -21.67
C ALA A 89 -2.88 -11.70 -22.07
N HIS A 90 -1.55 -11.63 -21.92
CA HIS A 90 -0.67 -12.77 -22.20
C HIS A 90 -0.81 -13.95 -21.22
N THR A 91 -1.63 -13.82 -20.16
CA THR A 91 -1.98 -14.96 -19.29
C THR A 91 -3.02 -15.87 -19.91
N ASP A 92 -3.60 -15.52 -21.05
CA ASP A 92 -4.72 -16.19 -21.72
C ASP A 92 -5.94 -16.37 -20.79
N SER A 93 -6.10 -15.47 -19.81
CA SER A 93 -7.20 -15.46 -18.85
C SER A 93 -7.91 -14.10 -18.81
N PRO A 94 -9.09 -13.99 -19.44
CA PRO A 94 -9.89 -12.76 -19.37
C PRO A 94 -10.24 -12.35 -17.94
N GLU A 95 -10.28 -13.32 -17.02
CA GLU A 95 -10.56 -13.06 -15.61
C GLU A 95 -9.39 -12.31 -14.92
N VAL A 96 -8.13 -12.60 -15.29
CA VAL A 96 -6.97 -11.83 -14.82
C VAL A 96 -7.08 -10.37 -15.24
N VAL A 97 -7.43 -10.11 -16.50
CA VAL A 97 -7.64 -8.74 -17.01
C VAL A 97 -8.77 -8.06 -16.25
N ALA A 98 -9.87 -8.75 -15.99
CA ALA A 98 -11.02 -8.20 -15.26
C ALA A 98 -10.70 -7.89 -13.79
N ILE A 99 -9.90 -8.74 -13.11
CA ILE A 99 -9.42 -8.49 -11.75
C ILE A 99 -8.55 -7.23 -11.74
N LEU A 100 -7.58 -7.15 -12.66
CA LEU A 100 -6.68 -6.01 -12.72
C LEU A 100 -7.42 -4.70 -13.02
N ALA A 101 -8.39 -4.74 -13.93
CA ALA A 101 -9.20 -3.57 -14.26
C ALA A 101 -10.01 -3.06 -13.06
N ARG A 102 -10.69 -3.95 -12.32
CA ARG A 102 -11.40 -3.57 -11.09
C ARG A 102 -10.43 -2.99 -10.06
N THR A 103 -9.28 -3.62 -9.89
CA THR A 103 -8.24 -3.15 -8.96
C THR A 103 -7.79 -1.72 -9.27
N VAL A 104 -7.52 -1.41 -10.55
CA VAL A 104 -7.13 -0.06 -10.98
C VAL A 104 -8.27 0.94 -10.75
N MET A 105 -9.52 0.57 -11.05
CA MET A 105 -10.68 1.42 -10.77
C MET A 105 -10.83 1.74 -9.28
N ASP A 106 -10.65 0.74 -8.40
CA ASP A 106 -10.73 0.92 -6.95
C ASP A 106 -9.60 1.82 -6.43
N ILE A 107 -8.38 1.65 -6.93
CA ILE A 107 -7.23 2.51 -6.60
C ILE A 107 -7.52 3.95 -7.01
N CYS A 108 -7.97 4.20 -8.24
CA CYS A 108 -8.30 5.53 -8.73
C CYS A 108 -9.41 6.19 -7.91
N ALA A 109 -10.49 5.44 -7.60
CA ALA A 109 -11.58 5.95 -6.77
C ALA A 109 -11.09 6.28 -5.35
N GLY A 110 -10.21 5.46 -4.79
CA GLY A 110 -9.57 5.69 -3.50
C GLY A 110 -8.72 6.96 -3.50
N GLU A 111 -7.93 7.18 -4.56
CA GLU A 111 -7.09 8.38 -4.70
C GLU A 111 -7.92 9.66 -4.81
N VAL A 112 -8.95 9.67 -5.66
CA VAL A 112 -9.87 10.82 -5.78
C VAL A 112 -10.50 11.15 -4.42
N ARG A 113 -10.91 10.12 -3.66
CA ARG A 113 -11.47 10.30 -2.33
C ARG A 113 -10.44 10.83 -1.33
N GLN A 114 -9.20 10.33 -1.38
CA GLN A 114 -8.09 10.80 -0.56
C GLN A 114 -7.84 12.29 -0.77
N GLN A 115 -7.80 12.76 -2.02
CA GLN A 115 -7.61 14.17 -2.34
C GLN A 115 -8.76 15.03 -1.84
N ALA A 116 -9.99 14.54 -1.84
CA ALA A 116 -11.16 15.27 -1.35
C ALA A 116 -11.15 15.53 0.17
N ILE A 117 -10.40 14.73 0.94
CA ILE A 117 -10.27 14.86 2.40
C ILE A 117 -8.91 15.38 2.85
N ARG A 118 -8.06 15.78 1.91
CA ARG A 118 -6.72 16.32 2.21
C ARG A 118 -6.81 17.50 3.17
N TYR A 119 -5.91 17.57 4.13
CA TYR A 119 -5.86 18.55 5.22
C TYR A 119 -7.01 18.47 6.24
N ARG A 120 -7.85 17.43 6.19
CA ARG A 120 -8.85 17.15 7.22
C ARG A 120 -8.31 16.10 8.18
N TYR A 121 -7.59 16.56 9.21
CA TYR A 121 -6.89 15.65 10.14
C TYR A 121 -7.85 15.00 11.16
N SER A 122 -9.10 15.46 11.25
CA SER A 122 -10.17 14.91 12.11
C SER A 122 -10.99 13.81 11.45
N THR A 123 -10.57 13.27 10.30
CA THR A 123 -11.25 12.15 9.66
C THR A 123 -11.22 10.92 10.57
N GLY A 124 -12.35 10.19 10.66
CA GLY A 124 -12.46 9.02 11.54
C GLY A 124 -11.66 7.81 11.03
N VAL A 125 -11.40 6.87 11.96
CA VAL A 125 -10.64 5.64 11.69
C VAL A 125 -11.25 4.82 10.53
N ASP A 126 -12.58 4.78 10.40
CA ASP A 126 -13.24 4.05 9.30
C ASP A 126 -12.90 4.64 7.92
N GLU A 127 -12.73 5.96 7.82
CA GLU A 127 -12.31 6.60 6.58
C GLU A 127 -10.87 6.27 6.24
N TYR A 128 -10.00 6.28 7.25
CA TYR A 128 -8.62 5.85 7.11
C TYR A 128 -8.54 4.38 6.62
N MET A 129 -9.31 3.46 7.23
CA MET A 129 -9.32 2.05 6.84
C MET A 129 -9.78 1.87 5.40
N ARG A 130 -10.85 2.57 4.96
CA ARG A 130 -11.29 2.55 3.55
C ARG A 130 -10.22 3.07 2.59
N ARG A 131 -9.49 4.11 2.99
CA ARG A 131 -8.42 4.70 2.19
C ARG A 131 -7.27 3.73 1.96
N ILE A 132 -6.74 3.13 3.03
CA ILE A 132 -5.62 2.19 2.92
C ILE A 132 -6.04 0.88 2.24
N GLU A 133 -7.29 0.47 2.39
CA GLU A 133 -7.85 -0.66 1.65
C GLU A 133 -7.83 -0.38 0.15
N ALA A 134 -8.38 0.74 -0.29
CA ALA A 134 -8.43 1.11 -1.70
C ALA A 134 -7.04 1.32 -2.33
N LYS A 135 -6.17 2.09 -1.67
CA LYS A 135 -4.86 2.48 -2.21
C LYS A 135 -3.83 1.35 -2.19
N THR A 136 -3.82 0.53 -1.16
CA THR A 136 -2.74 -0.46 -0.91
C THR A 136 -3.25 -1.89 -0.89
N ALA A 137 -4.27 -2.20 -0.08
CA ALA A 137 -4.68 -3.58 0.16
C ALA A 137 -5.34 -4.22 -1.07
N THR A 138 -6.07 -3.45 -1.87
CA THR A 138 -6.73 -3.92 -3.09
C THR A 138 -5.75 -4.55 -4.08
N LEU A 139 -4.58 -3.93 -4.31
CA LEU A 139 -3.59 -4.48 -5.23
C LEU A 139 -2.93 -5.76 -4.68
N LEU A 140 -2.63 -5.84 -3.38
CA LEU A 140 -2.08 -7.06 -2.77
C LEU A 140 -3.11 -8.20 -2.78
N SER A 141 -4.38 -7.87 -2.55
CA SER A 141 -5.51 -8.79 -2.70
C SER A 141 -5.60 -9.37 -4.12
N ALA A 142 -5.51 -8.50 -5.13
CA ALA A 142 -5.51 -8.89 -6.53
C ALA A 142 -4.30 -9.78 -6.89
N CYS A 143 -3.12 -9.49 -6.37
CA CYS A 143 -1.93 -10.34 -6.57
C CYS A 143 -2.18 -11.77 -6.10
N CYS A 144 -2.74 -11.94 -4.90
CA CYS A 144 -3.03 -13.25 -4.35
C CYS A 144 -4.16 -13.94 -5.11
N GLU A 145 -5.21 -13.22 -5.50
CA GLU A 145 -6.33 -13.76 -6.27
C GLU A 145 -5.91 -14.22 -7.67
N ILE A 146 -5.09 -13.42 -8.37
CA ILE A 146 -4.55 -13.76 -9.70
C ILE A 146 -3.65 -15.00 -9.60
N GLY A 147 -2.78 -15.05 -8.60
CA GLY A 147 -1.93 -16.22 -8.37
C GLY A 147 -2.76 -17.49 -8.12
N ALA A 148 -3.78 -17.39 -7.27
CA ALA A 148 -4.70 -18.51 -6.98
C ALA A 148 -5.45 -18.99 -8.23
N LEU A 149 -5.96 -18.05 -9.03
CA LEU A 149 -6.65 -18.35 -10.29
C LEU A 149 -5.76 -19.09 -11.27
N LEU A 150 -4.57 -18.58 -11.54
CA LEU A 150 -3.61 -19.16 -12.47
C LEU A 150 -3.02 -20.49 -11.95
N GLY A 151 -2.93 -20.64 -10.62
CA GLY A 151 -2.57 -21.89 -9.94
C GLY A 151 -3.67 -22.96 -9.99
N GLY A 152 -4.85 -22.63 -10.53
CA GLY A 152 -5.98 -23.56 -10.67
C GLY A 152 -6.66 -23.91 -9.35
N LEU A 153 -6.59 -23.03 -8.34
CA LEU A 153 -7.22 -23.22 -7.03
C LEU A 153 -8.75 -23.03 -7.10
N GLY A 154 -9.46 -23.75 -6.23
CA GLY A 154 -10.91 -23.67 -6.12
C GLY A 154 -11.41 -22.38 -5.48
N GLY A 155 -12.75 -22.24 -5.42
CA GLY A 155 -13.38 -21.01 -4.92
C GLY A 155 -13.07 -20.70 -3.44
N VAL A 156 -12.90 -21.72 -2.61
CA VAL A 156 -12.59 -21.56 -1.18
C VAL A 156 -11.17 -21.04 -0.99
N GLU A 157 -10.17 -21.71 -1.59
CA GLU A 157 -8.76 -21.32 -1.51
C GLU A 157 -8.51 -19.97 -2.16
N ARG A 158 -9.16 -19.70 -3.30
CA ARG A 158 -9.08 -18.41 -3.98
C ARG A 158 -9.64 -17.27 -3.11
N SER A 159 -10.81 -17.48 -2.47
CA SER A 159 -11.37 -16.51 -1.53
C SER A 159 -10.46 -16.28 -0.33
N ALA A 160 -9.86 -17.32 0.22
CA ALA A 160 -8.93 -17.24 1.34
C ALA A 160 -7.67 -16.44 0.96
N LEU A 161 -7.07 -16.70 -0.21
CA LEU A 161 -5.90 -15.96 -0.69
C LEU A 161 -6.22 -14.51 -0.99
N ARG A 162 -7.39 -14.21 -1.56
CA ARG A 162 -7.85 -12.83 -1.75
C ARG A 162 -7.99 -12.10 -0.40
N ALA A 163 -8.61 -12.73 0.60
CA ALA A 163 -8.75 -12.18 1.93
C ALA A 163 -7.39 -12.01 2.63
N TYR A 164 -6.49 -12.99 2.51
CA TYR A 164 -5.11 -12.91 2.97
C TYR A 164 -4.40 -11.67 2.39
N GLY A 165 -4.42 -11.49 1.07
CA GLY A 165 -3.77 -10.37 0.41
C GLY A 165 -4.32 -9.01 0.85
N ARG A 166 -5.65 -8.91 1.07
CA ARG A 166 -6.30 -7.71 1.59
C ARG A 166 -5.83 -7.39 3.02
N LEU A 167 -5.88 -8.35 3.91
CA LEU A 167 -5.48 -8.18 5.32
C LEU A 167 -3.98 -7.89 5.44
N LEU A 168 -3.16 -8.56 4.63
CA LEU A 168 -1.73 -8.28 4.54
C LEU A 168 -1.46 -6.84 4.10
N GLY A 169 -2.21 -6.34 3.11
CA GLY A 169 -2.11 -4.97 2.62
C GLY A 169 -2.49 -3.93 3.67
N MET A 170 -3.54 -4.20 4.45
CA MET A 170 -3.93 -3.37 5.60
C MET A 170 -2.80 -3.34 6.66
N ALA A 171 -2.28 -4.49 7.05
CA ALA A 171 -1.18 -4.58 7.99
C ALA A 171 0.08 -3.84 7.50
N PHE A 172 0.41 -4.01 6.21
CA PHE A 172 1.55 -3.37 5.57
C PHE A 172 1.45 -1.84 5.64
N GLN A 173 0.29 -1.27 5.26
CA GLN A 173 0.12 0.17 5.24
C GLN A 173 0.13 0.77 6.63
N ILE A 174 -0.56 0.14 7.61
CA ILE A 174 -0.55 0.63 8.99
C ILE A 174 0.88 0.62 9.56
N ALA A 175 1.66 -0.44 9.29
CA ALA A 175 3.04 -0.50 9.73
C ALA A 175 3.93 0.56 9.06
N ASP A 176 3.71 0.85 7.78
CA ASP A 176 4.41 1.90 7.03
C ASP A 176 4.09 3.29 7.60
N ASP A 177 2.80 3.55 7.92
CA ASP A 177 2.35 4.81 8.53
C ASP A 177 2.91 4.99 9.96
N VAL A 178 3.14 3.91 10.72
CA VAL A 178 3.83 3.98 12.02
C VAL A 178 5.28 4.37 11.86
N LEU A 179 5.96 3.82 10.84
CA LEU A 179 7.36 4.14 10.55
C LEU A 179 7.55 5.61 10.19
N ASP A 180 6.58 6.27 9.57
CA ASP A 180 6.64 7.71 9.25
C ASP A 180 6.81 8.59 10.51
N TYR A 181 6.42 8.09 11.70
CA TYR A 181 6.64 8.79 12.97
C TYR A 181 7.82 8.27 13.79
N THR A 182 8.09 6.96 13.72
CA THR A 182 9.00 6.28 14.67
C THR A 182 10.36 5.92 14.06
N GLY A 183 10.47 5.89 12.74
CA GLY A 183 11.71 5.56 12.05
C GLY A 183 12.71 6.71 12.04
N SER A 184 13.91 6.44 11.56
CA SER A 184 14.92 7.48 11.29
C SER A 184 14.83 7.95 9.83
N GLU A 185 15.23 9.19 9.55
CA GLU A 185 15.23 9.74 8.18
C GLU A 185 16.12 8.90 7.24
N ASP A 186 17.20 8.32 7.75
CA ASP A 186 18.10 7.43 6.99
C ASP A 186 17.42 6.10 6.61
N GLU A 187 16.56 5.57 7.48
CA GLU A 187 15.85 4.30 7.23
C GLU A 187 14.64 4.48 6.31
N ILE A 188 13.93 5.62 6.43
CA ILE A 188 12.70 5.90 5.68
C ILE A 188 13.03 6.52 4.32
N GLY A 189 14.15 7.24 4.21
CA GLY A 189 14.53 8.00 3.01
C GLY A 189 13.66 9.23 2.74
N LYS A 190 12.91 9.68 3.76
CA LYS A 190 12.02 10.85 3.75
C LYS A 190 12.09 11.56 5.10
N PRO A 191 11.74 12.86 5.17
CA PRO A 191 11.55 13.55 6.44
C PRO A 191 10.48 12.88 7.29
N ILE A 192 10.68 12.83 8.60
CA ILE A 192 9.71 12.29 9.57
C ILE A 192 8.41 13.13 9.52
N GLY A 193 7.24 12.49 9.60
CA GLY A 193 5.95 13.15 9.55
C GLY A 193 5.56 13.64 8.17
N HIS A 194 6.11 13.02 7.13
CA HIS A 194 5.80 13.35 5.74
C HIS A 194 4.29 13.34 5.46
N ASP A 195 3.55 12.35 5.98
CA ASP A 195 2.10 12.25 5.78
C ASP A 195 1.35 13.46 6.35
N ILE A 196 1.74 13.95 7.54
CA ILE A 196 1.16 15.16 8.12
C ILE A 196 1.45 16.37 7.24
N ALA A 197 2.67 16.52 6.76
CA ALA A 197 3.06 17.65 5.92
C ALA A 197 2.29 17.66 4.60
N GLU A 198 2.01 16.47 4.04
CA GLU A 198 1.19 16.29 2.84
C GLU A 198 -0.33 16.42 3.11
N GLY A 199 -0.74 16.56 4.36
CA GLY A 199 -2.13 16.78 4.73
C GLY A 199 -2.95 15.51 4.97
N PHE A 200 -2.28 14.40 5.25
CA PHE A 200 -2.94 13.12 5.51
C PHE A 200 -2.91 12.75 7.00
N ALA A 201 -4.10 12.53 7.55
CA ALA A 201 -4.22 11.91 8.85
C ALA A 201 -4.02 10.40 8.71
N THR A 202 -3.10 9.84 9.50
CA THR A 202 -2.83 8.40 9.56
C THR A 202 -3.21 7.83 10.92
N LEU A 203 -3.30 6.51 11.04
CA LEU A 203 -3.79 5.86 12.25
C LEU A 203 -3.03 6.26 13.52
N PRO A 204 -1.70 6.37 13.53
CA PRO A 204 -0.97 6.83 14.70
C PRO A 204 -1.45 8.21 15.20
N LEU A 205 -1.63 9.16 14.29
CA LEU A 205 -2.15 10.49 14.60
C LEU A 205 -3.57 10.42 15.16
N MET A 206 -4.47 9.70 14.48
CA MET A 206 -5.87 9.56 14.91
C MET A 206 -5.99 9.02 16.32
N LEU A 207 -5.16 8.02 16.66
CA LEU A 207 -5.14 7.42 17.99
C LEU A 207 -4.48 8.32 19.04
N ALA A 208 -3.51 9.15 18.63
CA ALA A 208 -2.85 10.11 19.52
C ALA A 208 -3.77 11.26 19.92
N ILE A 209 -4.54 11.82 19.00
CA ILE A 209 -5.46 12.94 19.29
C ILE A 209 -6.66 12.53 20.14
N GLU A 210 -6.95 11.24 20.29
CA GLU A 210 -7.96 10.73 21.25
C GLU A 210 -7.47 10.78 22.71
N GLU A 211 -6.17 10.95 22.94
CA GLU A 211 -5.58 10.92 24.27
C GLU A 211 -5.75 12.26 25.01
N PRO A 212 -5.88 12.26 26.35
CA PRO A 212 -5.97 13.50 27.14
C PRO A 212 -4.75 14.42 26.98
N SER A 213 -3.58 13.88 26.68
CA SER A 213 -2.35 14.63 26.40
C SER A 213 -2.46 15.54 25.17
N ALA A 214 -3.36 15.22 24.23
CA ALA A 214 -3.65 16.02 23.04
C ALA A 214 -4.68 17.14 23.30
N ALA A 215 -5.22 17.27 24.50
CA ALA A 215 -6.30 18.24 24.83
C ALA A 215 -5.89 19.71 24.65
N GLY A 216 -4.59 20.02 24.54
CA GLY A 216 -4.07 21.35 24.24
C GLY A 216 -4.05 21.72 22.75
N TRP A 217 -4.20 20.76 21.86
CA TRP A 217 -4.27 21.04 20.42
C TRP A 217 -5.66 21.57 20.06
N PRO A 218 -5.77 22.72 19.38
CA PRO A 218 -7.05 23.24 18.95
C PRO A 218 -7.66 22.26 17.95
N ARG A 219 -8.75 21.58 18.33
CA ARG A 219 -9.53 20.74 17.40
C ARG A 219 -9.85 21.50 16.10
N GLN A 220 -10.12 22.80 16.23
CA GLN A 220 -10.36 23.67 15.11
C GLN A 220 -9.23 23.68 14.09
N THR A 221 -7.95 23.64 14.51
CA THR A 221 -6.80 23.57 13.60
C THR A 221 -6.75 22.26 12.81
N LEU A 222 -7.25 21.16 13.41
CA LEU A 222 -7.31 19.85 12.76
C LEU A 222 -8.55 19.69 11.86
N GLU A 223 -9.57 20.52 12.05
CA GLU A 223 -10.86 20.46 11.34
C GLU A 223 -10.96 21.47 10.19
N ASP A 224 -10.17 22.53 10.21
CA ASP A 224 -10.27 23.69 9.28
C ASP A 224 -9.97 23.34 7.81
N GLY A 225 -9.48 22.15 7.51
CA GLY A 225 -9.14 21.72 6.13
C GLY A 225 -8.02 22.55 5.52
N ARG A 226 -7.14 23.14 6.33
CA ARG A 226 -6.00 23.96 5.90
C ARG A 226 -4.68 23.21 6.10
N GLN A 227 -3.74 23.50 5.23
CA GLN A 227 -2.37 23.04 5.40
C GLN A 227 -1.78 23.62 6.70
N LEU A 228 -1.17 22.76 7.50
CA LEU A 228 -0.44 23.17 8.69
C LEU A 228 0.86 23.90 8.31
N SER A 229 1.27 24.85 9.14
CA SER A 229 2.63 25.40 9.03
C SER A 229 3.67 24.32 9.35
N SER A 230 4.90 24.50 8.90
CA SER A 230 6.00 23.57 9.21
C SER A 230 6.26 23.41 10.71
N GLU A 231 5.96 24.44 11.50
CA GLU A 231 6.06 24.41 12.96
C GLU A 231 4.95 23.55 13.57
N GLN A 232 3.70 23.81 13.18
CA GLN A 232 2.54 23.03 13.61
C GLN A 232 2.66 21.55 13.23
N ALA A 233 3.16 21.24 12.02
CA ALA A 233 3.40 19.88 11.59
C ALA A 233 4.43 19.18 12.49
N ARG A 234 5.53 19.84 12.81
CA ARG A 234 6.56 19.29 13.73
C ARG A 234 6.02 19.07 15.14
N GLU A 235 5.29 20.03 15.70
CA GLU A 235 4.66 19.88 17.03
C GLU A 235 3.71 18.68 17.06
N LEU A 236 2.93 18.48 15.98
CA LEU A 236 1.99 17.37 15.86
C LEU A 236 2.72 16.03 15.76
N VAL A 237 3.84 15.97 15.03
CA VAL A 237 4.70 14.79 14.97
C VAL A 237 5.25 14.45 16.37
N GLU A 238 5.76 15.43 17.12
CA GLU A 238 6.29 15.19 18.48
C GLU A 238 5.18 14.74 19.44
N LEU A 239 3.97 15.28 19.33
CA LEU A 239 2.81 14.82 20.08
C LEU A 239 2.52 13.33 19.78
N VAL A 240 2.48 12.94 18.49
CA VAL A 240 2.23 11.55 18.11
C VAL A 240 3.34 10.63 18.66
N ARG A 241 4.61 11.03 18.53
CA ARG A 241 5.75 10.25 19.04
C ARG A 241 5.72 10.06 20.56
N GLY A 242 5.28 11.08 21.30
CA GLY A 242 5.15 11.04 22.75
C GLY A 242 3.90 10.31 23.27
N SER A 243 2.99 9.95 22.38
CA SER A 243 1.71 9.30 22.73
C SER A 243 1.78 7.76 22.64
N HIS A 244 0.67 7.10 22.98
CA HIS A 244 0.48 5.67 22.72
C HIS A 244 -0.03 5.37 21.30
N GLY A 245 -0.29 6.40 20.47
CA GLY A 245 -0.83 6.27 19.12
C GLY A 245 -0.05 5.29 18.24
N PRO A 246 1.28 5.44 18.08
CA PRO A 246 2.09 4.50 17.28
C PRO A 246 2.03 3.06 17.79
N ARG A 247 2.10 2.85 19.11
CA ARG A 247 2.00 1.50 19.71
C ARG A 247 0.63 0.87 19.44
N ARG A 248 -0.46 1.61 19.64
CA ARG A 248 -1.83 1.14 19.35
C ARG A 248 -2.04 0.84 17.86
N ALA A 249 -1.43 1.63 16.99
CA ALA A 249 -1.49 1.41 15.55
C ALA A 249 -0.76 0.13 15.13
N ILE A 250 0.45 -0.12 15.65
CA ILE A 250 1.17 -1.36 15.32
C ILE A 250 0.49 -2.61 15.89
N GLU A 251 -0.19 -2.51 17.03
CA GLU A 251 -1.02 -3.59 17.56
C GLU A 251 -2.16 -3.94 16.59
N ARG A 252 -2.79 -2.94 15.94
CA ARG A 252 -3.78 -3.18 14.87
C ARG A 252 -3.18 -3.80 13.62
N ALA A 253 -1.99 -3.37 13.21
CA ALA A 253 -1.27 -4.00 12.10
C ALA A 253 -0.99 -5.48 12.38
N ARG A 254 -0.55 -5.80 13.59
CA ARG A 254 -0.33 -7.19 14.04
C ARG A 254 -1.61 -8.01 14.05
N ALA A 255 -2.74 -7.43 14.47
CA ALA A 255 -4.03 -8.10 14.41
C ALA A 255 -4.41 -8.45 12.97
N HIS A 256 -4.30 -7.51 12.01
CA HIS A 256 -4.55 -7.81 10.60
C HIS A 256 -3.59 -8.85 10.02
N ALA A 257 -2.30 -8.83 10.40
CA ALA A 257 -1.35 -9.86 9.98
C ALA A 257 -1.71 -11.25 10.54
N ALA A 258 -2.18 -11.33 11.78
CA ALA A 258 -2.67 -12.58 12.38
C ALA A 258 -3.93 -13.08 11.66
N GLU A 259 -4.92 -12.21 11.42
CA GLU A 259 -6.11 -12.55 10.64
C GLU A 259 -5.74 -13.02 9.21
N ALA A 260 -4.73 -12.40 8.57
CA ALA A 260 -4.22 -12.85 7.28
C ALA A 260 -3.67 -14.28 7.37
N ARG A 261 -2.88 -14.60 8.38
CA ARG A 261 -2.37 -15.96 8.60
C ARG A 261 -3.50 -16.97 8.82
N ASP A 262 -4.55 -16.59 9.51
CA ASP A 262 -5.71 -17.47 9.76
C ASP A 262 -6.41 -17.86 8.44
N GLN A 263 -6.46 -16.94 7.44
CA GLN A 263 -6.99 -17.27 6.12
C GLN A 263 -6.22 -18.42 5.44
N LEU A 264 -4.92 -18.55 5.72
CA LEU A 264 -4.10 -19.62 5.17
C LEU A 264 -4.51 -21.01 5.69
N GLY A 265 -5.31 -21.09 6.75
CA GLY A 265 -5.88 -22.33 7.28
C GLY A 265 -6.75 -23.09 6.28
N ALA A 266 -7.35 -22.40 5.31
CA ALA A 266 -8.12 -23.01 4.22
C ALA A 266 -7.26 -23.66 3.12
N LEU A 267 -5.94 -23.45 3.14
CA LEU A 267 -5.02 -23.93 2.10
C LEU A 267 -4.37 -25.25 2.51
N PRO A 268 -4.01 -26.11 1.55
CA PRO A 268 -3.22 -27.30 1.82
C PRO A 268 -1.87 -26.93 2.46
N ALA A 269 -1.36 -27.81 3.31
CA ALA A 269 -0.02 -27.65 3.89
C ALA A 269 1.06 -27.75 2.81
N GLY A 270 2.12 -26.91 2.93
CA GLY A 270 3.24 -26.92 2.00
C GLY A 270 4.07 -25.64 2.06
N ALA A 271 5.20 -25.65 1.37
CA ALA A 271 6.19 -24.57 1.40
C ALA A 271 5.63 -23.21 0.97
N ALA A 272 4.71 -23.16 0.01
CA ALA A 272 4.08 -21.90 -0.43
C ALA A 272 3.22 -21.29 0.68
N ARG A 273 2.42 -22.11 1.39
CA ARG A 273 1.63 -21.67 2.55
C ARG A 273 2.52 -21.16 3.68
N GLU A 274 3.63 -21.87 3.97
CA GLU A 274 4.60 -21.45 4.99
C GLU A 274 5.28 -20.12 4.62
N ALA A 275 5.65 -19.96 3.34
CA ALA A 275 6.22 -18.74 2.84
C ALA A 275 5.24 -17.55 2.93
N LEU A 276 3.96 -17.74 2.60
CA LEU A 276 2.92 -16.73 2.80
C LEU A 276 2.76 -16.35 4.28
N ALA A 277 2.79 -17.32 5.20
CA ALA A 277 2.75 -17.05 6.63
C ALA A 277 3.96 -16.21 7.08
N ALA A 278 5.16 -16.54 6.61
CA ALA A 278 6.38 -15.76 6.89
C ALA A 278 6.32 -14.33 6.33
N VAL A 279 5.67 -14.12 5.18
CA VAL A 279 5.45 -12.76 4.63
C VAL A 279 4.55 -11.94 5.55
N ALA A 280 3.49 -12.52 6.12
CA ALA A 280 2.61 -11.82 7.05
C ALA A 280 3.35 -11.41 8.34
N ASP A 281 4.20 -12.29 8.88
CA ASP A 281 5.04 -11.97 10.04
C ASP A 281 6.08 -10.89 9.72
N TYR A 282 6.71 -10.97 8.55
CA TYR A 282 7.72 -10.00 8.11
C TYR A 282 7.17 -8.58 8.01
N VAL A 283 5.95 -8.41 7.52
CA VAL A 283 5.34 -7.10 7.30
C VAL A 283 5.25 -6.27 8.58
N VAL A 284 4.98 -6.91 9.73
CA VAL A 284 4.82 -6.25 11.05
C VAL A 284 6.04 -6.36 11.95
N SER A 285 7.10 -7.06 11.51
CA SER A 285 8.36 -7.25 12.25
C SER A 285 9.46 -6.27 11.85
N ARG A 286 9.20 -5.37 10.88
CA ARG A 286 10.15 -4.31 10.51
C ARG A 286 10.53 -3.53 11.76
N LYS A 287 11.80 -3.23 11.93
CA LYS A 287 12.28 -2.45 13.08
C LYS A 287 11.50 -1.13 13.14
N LEU A 288 10.76 -1.02 14.22
CA LEU A 288 10.04 0.17 14.66
C LEU A 288 10.98 0.99 15.53
#